data_489b9fa5a63fbf2bebb5594042dbe93c
#
_entry.id   489b9fa5a63fbf2bebb5594042dbe93c
#
_cell.length_a   1.000
_cell.length_b   1.000
_cell.length_c   1.000
_cell.angle_alpha   90.00
_cell.angle_beta   90.00
_cell.angle_gamma   90.00
#
_symmetry.space_group_name_H-M   'P 1'
#
loop_
_entity.id
_entity.type
_entity.pdbx_description
1 polymer ?
#
loop_
_entity_poly.entity_id
_entity_poly.type
_entity_poly.pdbx_seq_one_letter_code
_entity_poly.pdbx_strand_id
1 'polypeptide(L)'
;MNSLVQKVISKMNISLEEYNNLIKDVDLSSLENPSCFKNIDIATERIKQAIKNNEKIMIYGDYDCDGISATSILYLTFKKLNYNVGYYIPSRYKDGYGINENMVDIISSKGYNLIITVDNGISQIAALKKAKELNIDVILTDHHEILNDLPLCYTIVHPSLKENKEYLPECGAYVAFMLSIKLLGYVDEYLLTLASLATISDMMPLRLDNRNIVKLGIKSLQNNKYDTLLKLCDNPSFINEKTFSFSIAPKVNSLGRIIKDTKVNRMVSYLTSCSEEEQNTLLKYINSVVLERKTITDEAFKKIDLSSFQNDNVIVKVFDDVCEGVIGLVAQKVLMECKKPCVCLCYGEEGILKGSCRSLIGFNIAEALNDLDDLLIAHGGHAQAGGLSLNKENLPLFKEKINSLAKGVILKEKEKLIVDVTKDDLSEDNFLEFSKLAPFGEGFEEPYFKVKISKDNIIKISNGKHIRGSISSSCSFIGWNLGEREFLEDVYLIGKLEINEFRGKQTLNLKVEEIQ
;
A
#
# COMPACT_ATOMS: atom_id res chain seq x y z
N MET A 1 2.32 25.16 -21.54
CA MET A 1 3.19 24.69 -20.44
C MET A 1 3.78 25.90 -19.73
N ASN A 2 3.50 26.06 -18.44
CA ASN A 2 3.95 27.21 -17.64
C ASN A 2 5.35 26.99 -17.03
N SER A 3 5.90 28.02 -16.35
CA SER A 3 7.26 28.00 -15.79
C SER A 3 7.45 26.91 -14.72
N LEU A 4 6.46 26.66 -13.86
CA LEU A 4 6.51 25.64 -12.82
C LEU A 4 6.67 24.25 -13.44
N VAL A 5 5.81 23.92 -14.42
CA VAL A 5 5.85 22.62 -15.11
C VAL A 5 7.16 22.44 -15.87
N GLN A 6 7.67 23.48 -16.54
CA GLN A 6 8.98 23.41 -17.22
C GLN A 6 10.11 23.02 -16.27
N LYS A 7 10.16 23.62 -15.08
CA LYS A 7 11.16 23.29 -14.06
C LYS A 7 11.00 21.86 -13.55
N VAL A 8 9.75 21.41 -13.33
CA VAL A 8 9.46 20.05 -12.86
C VAL A 8 9.92 19.01 -13.89
N ILE A 9 9.45 19.10 -15.15
CA ILE A 9 9.80 18.11 -16.18
C ILE A 9 11.31 18.10 -16.46
N SER A 10 11.97 19.27 -16.44
CA SER A 10 13.43 19.36 -16.57
C SER A 10 14.14 18.63 -15.42
N LYS A 11 13.68 18.81 -14.18
CA LYS A 11 14.26 18.15 -13.00
C LYS A 11 14.02 16.64 -12.99
N MET A 12 12.88 16.20 -13.50
CA MET A 12 12.50 14.78 -13.63
C MET A 12 13.09 14.12 -14.87
N ASN A 13 13.81 14.85 -15.73
CA ASN A 13 14.30 14.40 -17.04
C ASN A 13 13.19 13.85 -17.95
N ILE A 14 11.99 14.44 -17.89
CA ILE A 14 10.83 14.08 -18.71
C ILE A 14 10.90 14.86 -20.03
N SER A 15 10.83 14.17 -21.17
CA SER A 15 10.72 14.80 -22.49
C SER A 15 9.36 15.47 -22.70
N LEU A 16 9.27 16.37 -23.68
CA LEU A 16 8.00 17.02 -24.02
C LEU A 16 6.95 16.01 -24.54
N GLU A 17 7.39 14.98 -25.26
CA GLU A 17 6.52 13.90 -25.73
C GLU A 17 5.96 13.10 -24.55
N GLU A 18 6.83 12.73 -23.63
CA GLU A 18 6.45 12.00 -22.40
C GLU A 18 5.50 12.83 -21.52
N TYR A 19 5.79 14.15 -21.36
CA TYR A 19 4.88 15.06 -20.67
C TYR A 19 3.48 15.06 -21.30
N ASN A 20 3.40 15.20 -22.63
CA ASN A 20 2.11 15.19 -23.33
C ASN A 20 1.36 13.85 -23.13
N ASN A 21 2.06 12.73 -23.08
CA ASN A 21 1.49 11.43 -22.78
C ASN A 21 0.99 11.34 -21.33
N LEU A 22 1.76 11.87 -20.37
CA LEU A 22 1.41 11.87 -18.95
C LEU A 22 0.14 12.67 -18.63
N ILE A 23 -0.05 13.83 -19.28
CA ILE A 23 -1.22 14.70 -19.07
C ILE A 23 -2.44 14.33 -19.91
N LYS A 24 -2.29 13.39 -20.84
CA LYS A 24 -3.40 12.93 -21.69
C LYS A 24 -4.54 12.38 -20.84
N ASP A 25 -5.76 12.76 -21.22
CA ASP A 25 -6.95 12.12 -20.66
C ASP A 25 -6.98 10.63 -21.01
N VAL A 26 -7.35 9.83 -20.02
CA VAL A 26 -7.54 8.39 -20.16
C VAL A 26 -9.01 8.04 -20.09
N ASP A 27 -9.40 7.05 -20.88
CA ASP A 27 -10.72 6.43 -20.86
C ASP A 27 -10.59 4.90 -20.75
N LEU A 28 -11.69 4.19 -20.71
CA LEU A 28 -11.69 2.74 -20.55
C LEU A 28 -10.98 1.99 -21.69
N SER A 29 -10.84 2.60 -22.87
CA SER A 29 -10.08 2.02 -24.00
C SER A 29 -8.57 2.10 -23.80
N SER A 30 -8.12 2.90 -22.84
CA SER A 30 -6.70 3.03 -22.45
C SER A 30 -6.23 1.85 -21.58
N LEU A 31 -7.14 1.02 -21.09
CA LEU A 31 -6.79 -0.18 -20.32
C LEU A 31 -6.28 -1.29 -21.25
N GLU A 32 -5.38 -2.08 -20.72
CA GLU A 32 -4.88 -3.27 -21.39
C GLU A 32 -6.01 -4.24 -21.73
N ASN A 33 -5.86 -4.95 -22.85
CA ASN A 33 -6.78 -6.05 -23.15
C ASN A 33 -6.49 -7.22 -22.19
N PRO A 34 -7.48 -7.73 -21.45
CA PRO A 34 -7.26 -8.85 -20.53
C PRO A 34 -6.60 -10.09 -21.18
N SER A 35 -6.75 -10.29 -22.48
CA SER A 35 -6.14 -11.41 -23.21
C SER A 35 -4.61 -11.33 -23.29
N CYS A 36 -3.98 -10.24 -22.82
CA CYS A 36 -2.50 -10.19 -22.67
C CYS A 36 -2.01 -11.10 -21.52
N PHE A 37 -2.86 -11.40 -20.55
CA PHE A 37 -2.52 -12.34 -19.49
C PHE A 37 -2.57 -13.76 -20.02
N LYS A 38 -1.44 -14.45 -19.98
CA LYS A 38 -1.37 -15.86 -20.34
C LYS A 38 -2.37 -16.67 -19.51
N ASN A 39 -3.05 -17.61 -20.14
CA ASN A 39 -4.01 -18.51 -19.52
C ASN A 39 -5.31 -17.88 -18.98
N ILE A 40 -5.54 -16.58 -19.12
CA ILE A 40 -6.77 -15.96 -18.62
C ILE A 40 -8.04 -16.54 -19.31
N ASP A 41 -7.91 -16.92 -20.57
CA ASP A 41 -9.00 -17.58 -21.31
C ASP A 41 -9.28 -18.98 -20.76
N ILE A 42 -8.23 -19.75 -20.40
CA ILE A 42 -8.36 -21.07 -19.76
C ILE A 42 -9.07 -20.94 -18.41
N ALA A 43 -8.66 -19.94 -17.59
CA ALA A 43 -9.30 -19.64 -16.31
C ALA A 43 -10.78 -19.28 -16.50
N THR A 44 -11.07 -18.42 -17.47
CA THR A 44 -12.43 -17.97 -17.79
C THR A 44 -13.33 -19.15 -18.19
N GLU A 45 -12.86 -20.01 -19.09
CA GLU A 45 -13.64 -21.17 -19.54
C GLU A 45 -13.87 -22.18 -18.41
N ARG A 46 -12.88 -22.43 -17.54
CA ARG A 46 -13.04 -23.30 -16.36
C ARG A 46 -14.09 -22.76 -15.40
N ILE A 47 -14.11 -21.44 -15.17
CA ILE A 47 -15.12 -20.78 -14.32
C ILE A 47 -16.52 -20.91 -14.95
N LYS A 48 -16.66 -20.66 -16.27
CA LYS A 48 -17.94 -20.83 -16.97
C LYS A 48 -18.45 -22.28 -16.89
N GLN A 49 -17.54 -23.25 -17.01
CA GLN A 49 -17.87 -24.66 -16.83
C GLN A 49 -18.36 -24.96 -15.41
N ALA A 50 -17.68 -24.41 -14.38
CA ALA A 50 -18.09 -24.58 -12.99
C ALA A 50 -19.50 -23.99 -12.76
N ILE A 51 -19.78 -22.80 -13.30
CA ILE A 51 -21.11 -22.16 -13.22
C ILE A 51 -22.17 -23.05 -13.90
N LYS A 52 -21.90 -23.55 -15.11
CA LYS A 52 -22.80 -24.42 -15.86
C LYS A 52 -23.11 -25.71 -15.13
N ASN A 53 -22.14 -26.28 -14.42
CA ASN A 53 -22.25 -27.54 -13.67
C ASN A 53 -22.76 -27.34 -12.25
N ASN A 54 -23.06 -26.11 -11.80
CA ASN A 54 -23.41 -25.76 -10.42
C ASN A 54 -22.35 -26.22 -9.38
N GLU A 55 -21.07 -26.14 -9.73
CA GLU A 55 -19.96 -26.49 -8.85
C GLU A 55 -19.78 -25.43 -7.74
N LYS A 56 -19.47 -25.87 -6.53
CA LYS A 56 -19.14 -24.92 -5.45
C LYS A 56 -17.78 -24.29 -5.68
N ILE A 57 -17.74 -22.97 -5.72
CA ILE A 57 -16.54 -22.16 -5.96
C ILE A 57 -16.16 -21.42 -4.68
N MET A 58 -14.87 -21.50 -4.29
CA MET A 58 -14.27 -20.75 -3.18
C MET A 58 -13.29 -19.71 -3.74
N ILE A 59 -13.47 -18.44 -3.39
CA ILE A 59 -12.47 -17.39 -3.59
C ILE A 59 -11.61 -17.35 -2.32
N TYR A 60 -10.31 -17.57 -2.46
CA TYR A 60 -9.37 -17.54 -1.34
C TYR A 60 -8.43 -16.35 -1.51
N GLY A 61 -8.58 -15.33 -0.66
CA GLY A 61 -7.83 -14.07 -0.76
C GLY A 61 -6.67 -13.96 0.22
N ASP A 62 -6.17 -12.72 0.38
CA ASP A 62 -5.25 -12.33 1.44
C ASP A 62 -5.84 -11.21 2.31
N TYR A 63 -5.21 -10.94 3.45
CA TYR A 63 -5.73 -10.09 4.54
C TYR A 63 -5.37 -8.60 4.40
N ASP A 64 -4.65 -8.20 3.40
CA ASP A 64 -4.33 -6.79 3.15
C ASP A 64 -5.30 -6.13 2.15
N CYS A 65 -5.00 -4.88 1.79
CA CYS A 65 -5.89 -4.10 0.91
C CYS A 65 -5.95 -4.68 -0.50
N ASP A 66 -4.88 -5.29 -1.00
CA ASP A 66 -4.85 -5.92 -2.30
C ASP A 66 -5.70 -7.19 -2.31
N GLY A 67 -5.43 -8.13 -1.42
CA GLY A 67 -6.18 -9.38 -1.32
C GLY A 67 -7.66 -9.18 -1.00
N ILE A 68 -8.00 -8.22 -0.12
CA ILE A 68 -9.39 -7.84 0.19
C ILE A 68 -10.09 -7.25 -1.04
N SER A 69 -9.41 -6.36 -1.78
CA SER A 69 -9.96 -5.77 -3.02
C SER A 69 -10.13 -6.82 -4.10
N ALA A 70 -9.14 -7.68 -4.31
CA ALA A 70 -9.19 -8.79 -5.27
C ALA A 70 -10.35 -9.75 -4.98
N THR A 71 -10.53 -10.14 -3.71
CA THR A 71 -11.65 -10.97 -3.26
C THR A 71 -12.99 -10.28 -3.50
N SER A 72 -13.10 -8.99 -3.19
CA SER A 72 -14.32 -8.20 -3.40
C SER A 72 -14.67 -8.07 -4.88
N ILE A 73 -13.67 -7.87 -5.74
CA ILE A 73 -13.83 -7.81 -7.20
C ILE A 73 -14.45 -9.12 -7.72
N LEU A 74 -13.84 -10.26 -7.41
CA LEU A 74 -14.36 -11.54 -7.90
C LEU A 74 -15.72 -11.90 -7.28
N TYR A 75 -15.92 -11.65 -5.99
CA TYR A 75 -17.20 -11.89 -5.34
C TYR A 75 -18.33 -11.09 -6.01
N LEU A 76 -18.11 -9.79 -6.28
CA LEU A 76 -19.07 -8.96 -7.00
C LEU A 76 -19.26 -9.39 -8.45
N THR A 77 -18.21 -9.88 -9.10
CA THR A 77 -18.29 -10.45 -10.46
C THR A 77 -19.26 -11.62 -10.49
N PHE A 78 -19.11 -12.59 -9.58
CA PHE A 78 -20.03 -13.72 -9.48
C PHE A 78 -21.46 -13.29 -9.11
N LYS A 79 -21.62 -12.31 -8.21
CA LYS A 79 -22.93 -11.73 -7.88
C LYS A 79 -23.62 -11.13 -9.11
N LYS A 80 -22.87 -10.44 -10.00
CA LYS A 80 -23.38 -9.91 -11.27
C LYS A 80 -23.73 -11.00 -12.28
N LEU A 81 -23.06 -12.15 -12.21
CA LEU A 81 -23.38 -13.35 -12.98
C LEU A 81 -24.54 -14.16 -12.38
N ASN A 82 -25.16 -13.68 -11.29
CA ASN A 82 -26.20 -14.37 -10.52
C ASN A 82 -25.75 -15.75 -10.01
N TYR A 83 -24.49 -15.89 -9.62
CA TYR A 83 -23.92 -17.13 -9.10
C TYR A 83 -23.38 -16.96 -7.70
N ASN A 84 -23.72 -17.89 -6.79
CA ASN A 84 -23.30 -17.86 -5.41
C ASN A 84 -21.94 -18.55 -5.24
N VAL A 85 -21.00 -17.84 -4.64
CA VAL A 85 -19.66 -18.35 -4.31
C VAL A 85 -19.33 -18.14 -2.83
N GLY A 86 -18.49 -18.98 -2.28
CA GLY A 86 -17.87 -18.70 -0.98
C GLY A 86 -16.64 -17.82 -1.16
N TYR A 87 -16.30 -17.09 -0.09
CA TYR A 87 -14.99 -16.43 -0.02
C TYR A 87 -14.39 -16.62 1.39
N TYR A 88 -13.07 -16.56 1.46
CA TYR A 88 -12.32 -16.65 2.69
C TYR A 88 -11.08 -15.78 2.65
N ILE A 89 -10.93 -14.95 3.67
CA ILE A 89 -9.71 -14.19 3.92
C ILE A 89 -9.01 -14.86 5.12
N PRO A 90 -7.76 -15.33 4.97
CA PRO A 90 -7.02 -15.96 6.06
C PRO A 90 -6.74 -14.97 7.19
N SER A 91 -6.65 -15.48 8.41
CA SER A 91 -6.16 -14.70 9.54
C SER A 91 -4.63 -14.77 9.57
N ARG A 92 -3.95 -13.62 9.56
CA ARG A 92 -2.50 -13.52 9.76
C ARG A 92 -2.00 -14.35 10.94
N TYR A 93 -2.80 -14.46 11.99
CA TYR A 93 -2.41 -15.07 13.26
C TYR A 93 -2.66 -16.58 13.34
N LYS A 94 -3.70 -17.08 12.67
CA LYS A 94 -4.10 -18.50 12.74
C LYS A 94 -3.70 -19.28 11.51
N ASP A 95 -3.92 -18.69 10.34
CA ASP A 95 -3.77 -19.38 9.05
C ASP A 95 -2.43 -19.08 8.40
N GLY A 96 -1.80 -17.93 8.75
CA GLY A 96 -0.60 -17.43 8.10
C GLY A 96 -0.91 -16.74 6.77
N TYR A 97 0.09 -16.67 5.92
CA TYR A 97 -0.02 -16.08 4.58
C TYR A 97 -0.39 -17.14 3.54
N GLY A 98 -1.40 -16.82 2.73
CA GLY A 98 -1.84 -17.64 1.60
C GLY A 98 -2.57 -18.91 2.01
N ILE A 99 -2.93 -19.71 1.00
CA ILE A 99 -3.63 -20.98 1.20
C ILE A 99 -2.69 -22.05 1.77
N ASN A 100 -3.16 -22.82 2.75
CA ASN A 100 -2.42 -23.91 3.37
C ASN A 100 -3.18 -25.24 3.29
N GLU A 101 -2.50 -26.36 3.61
CA GLU A 101 -3.06 -27.70 3.51
C GLU A 101 -4.30 -27.93 4.39
N ASN A 102 -4.31 -27.37 5.61
CA ASN A 102 -5.46 -27.46 6.51
C ASN A 102 -6.69 -26.77 5.94
N MET A 103 -6.51 -25.63 5.31
CA MET A 103 -7.60 -24.90 4.64
C MET A 103 -8.12 -25.65 3.43
N VAL A 104 -7.25 -26.32 2.68
CA VAL A 104 -7.66 -27.19 1.57
C VAL A 104 -8.52 -28.35 2.08
N ASP A 105 -8.15 -28.98 3.21
CA ASP A 105 -8.98 -30.02 3.83
C ASP A 105 -10.37 -29.51 4.24
N ILE A 106 -10.42 -28.32 4.86
CA ILE A 106 -11.68 -27.68 5.26
C ILE A 106 -12.55 -27.37 4.04
N ILE A 107 -11.96 -26.82 2.98
CA ILE A 107 -12.66 -26.48 1.73
C ILE A 107 -13.20 -27.76 1.08
N SER A 108 -12.38 -28.82 1.01
CA SER A 108 -12.78 -30.14 0.50
C SER A 108 -13.96 -30.72 1.29
N SER A 109 -13.88 -30.70 2.62
CA SER A 109 -14.94 -31.25 3.50
C SER A 109 -16.29 -30.53 3.33
N LYS A 110 -16.28 -29.28 2.87
CA LYS A 110 -17.48 -28.49 2.57
C LYS A 110 -17.99 -28.71 1.13
N GLY A 111 -17.33 -29.58 0.35
CA GLY A 111 -17.72 -29.97 -0.99
C GLY A 111 -17.48 -28.90 -2.05
N TYR A 112 -16.45 -28.08 -1.91
CA TYR A 112 -16.01 -27.17 -2.96
C TYR A 112 -15.25 -27.92 -4.05
N ASN A 113 -15.48 -27.57 -5.31
CA ASN A 113 -14.92 -28.23 -6.49
C ASN A 113 -13.82 -27.37 -7.15
N LEU A 114 -13.90 -26.05 -6.98
CA LEU A 114 -12.99 -25.06 -7.55
C LEU A 114 -12.57 -24.05 -6.50
N ILE A 115 -11.27 -23.83 -6.40
CA ILE A 115 -10.69 -22.72 -5.63
C ILE A 115 -10.14 -21.70 -6.63
N ILE A 116 -10.41 -20.42 -6.40
CA ILE A 116 -9.76 -19.31 -7.11
C ILE A 116 -8.95 -18.56 -6.06
N THR A 117 -7.62 -18.69 -6.08
CA THR A 117 -6.78 -17.86 -5.22
C THR A 117 -6.65 -16.48 -5.84
N VAL A 118 -6.67 -15.45 -5.01
CA VAL A 118 -6.43 -14.06 -5.42
C VAL A 118 -5.39 -13.44 -4.51
N ASP A 119 -4.35 -12.87 -5.10
CA ASP A 119 -3.25 -12.24 -4.40
C ASP A 119 -2.46 -13.20 -3.47
N ASN A 120 -2.48 -14.47 -3.80
CA ASN A 120 -1.67 -15.52 -3.17
C ASN A 120 -1.71 -16.81 -3.99
N GLY A 121 -0.85 -17.76 -3.65
CA GLY A 121 -0.88 -19.10 -4.21
C GLY A 121 0.43 -19.50 -4.87
N ILE A 122 1.22 -18.58 -5.40
CA ILE A 122 2.39 -18.91 -6.21
C ILE A 122 3.49 -19.64 -5.42
N SER A 123 3.59 -19.39 -4.12
CA SER A 123 4.58 -20.02 -3.23
C SER A 123 3.99 -21.20 -2.43
N GLN A 124 2.68 -21.47 -2.49
CA GLN A 124 1.98 -22.46 -1.67
C GLN A 124 1.93 -23.84 -2.30
N ILE A 125 3.08 -24.37 -2.73
CA ILE A 125 3.23 -25.63 -3.49
C ILE A 125 2.56 -26.82 -2.79
N ALA A 126 2.73 -26.97 -1.47
CA ALA A 126 2.16 -28.09 -0.70
C ALA A 126 0.62 -28.06 -0.70
N ALA A 127 0.02 -26.90 -0.48
CA ALA A 127 -1.44 -26.74 -0.48
C ALA A 127 -2.03 -27.04 -1.87
N LEU A 128 -1.39 -26.58 -2.94
CA LEU A 128 -1.86 -26.81 -4.30
C LEU A 128 -1.73 -28.27 -4.72
N LYS A 129 -0.64 -28.95 -4.30
CA LYS A 129 -0.48 -30.39 -4.47
C LYS A 129 -1.61 -31.14 -3.76
N LYS A 130 -1.92 -30.77 -2.53
CA LYS A 130 -3.02 -31.37 -1.76
C LYS A 130 -4.38 -31.14 -2.40
N ALA A 131 -4.67 -29.94 -2.91
CA ALA A 131 -5.89 -29.68 -3.65
C ALA A 131 -6.08 -30.64 -4.83
N LYS A 132 -4.99 -30.86 -5.60
CA LYS A 132 -5.00 -31.82 -6.70
C LYS A 132 -5.26 -33.25 -6.24
N GLU A 133 -4.66 -33.69 -5.12
CA GLU A 133 -4.88 -35.01 -4.54
C GLU A 133 -6.34 -35.23 -4.11
N LEU A 134 -7.01 -34.13 -3.71
CA LEU A 134 -8.42 -34.13 -3.33
C LEU A 134 -9.39 -33.85 -4.51
N ASN A 135 -8.88 -33.82 -5.75
CA ASN A 135 -9.62 -33.51 -6.98
C ASN A 135 -10.33 -32.15 -6.93
N ILE A 136 -9.71 -31.15 -6.34
CA ILE A 136 -10.15 -29.76 -6.37
C ILE A 136 -9.29 -29.02 -7.38
N ASP A 137 -9.93 -28.45 -8.39
CA ASP A 137 -9.25 -27.58 -9.33
C ASP A 137 -8.88 -26.25 -8.67
N VAL A 138 -7.69 -25.73 -8.99
CA VAL A 138 -7.25 -24.41 -8.52
C VAL A 138 -6.91 -23.52 -9.69
N ILE A 139 -7.61 -22.41 -9.80
CA ILE A 139 -7.22 -21.27 -10.64
C ILE A 139 -6.41 -20.34 -9.74
N LEU A 140 -5.12 -20.25 -10.00
CA LEU A 140 -4.22 -19.39 -9.25
C LEU A 140 -4.14 -18.03 -9.94
N THR A 141 -4.54 -16.96 -9.22
CA THR A 141 -4.26 -15.58 -9.62
C THR A 141 -3.41 -14.92 -8.55
N ASP A 142 -2.22 -14.46 -8.95
CA ASP A 142 -1.22 -13.91 -8.04
C ASP A 142 -0.34 -12.93 -8.80
N HIS A 143 0.47 -12.16 -8.08
CA HIS A 143 1.44 -11.22 -8.65
C HIS A 143 2.80 -11.26 -7.96
N HIS A 144 2.91 -12.00 -6.87
CA HIS A 144 4.15 -12.13 -6.10
C HIS A 144 5.27 -12.76 -6.90
N GLU A 145 6.52 -12.52 -6.51
CA GLU A 145 7.70 -13.00 -7.21
C GLU A 145 7.73 -14.53 -7.29
N ILE A 146 8.00 -15.05 -8.49
CA ILE A 146 8.15 -16.49 -8.74
C ILE A 146 9.59 -16.88 -8.41
N LEU A 147 9.82 -17.36 -7.19
CA LEU A 147 11.15 -17.75 -6.70
C LEU A 147 11.52 -19.19 -7.05
N ASN A 148 10.56 -20.04 -7.33
CA ASN A 148 10.72 -21.49 -7.57
C ASN A 148 9.99 -21.92 -8.84
N ASP A 149 9.97 -23.22 -9.09
CA ASP A 149 9.14 -23.80 -10.14
C ASP A 149 7.66 -23.47 -9.91
N LEU A 150 6.94 -23.28 -11.02
CA LEU A 150 5.50 -23.00 -10.96
C LEU A 150 4.76 -24.15 -10.28
N PRO A 151 3.84 -23.86 -9.34
CA PRO A 151 3.08 -24.90 -8.66
C PRO A 151 2.12 -25.63 -9.61
N LEU A 152 1.87 -26.90 -9.32
CA LEU A 152 0.91 -27.70 -10.06
C LEU A 152 -0.51 -27.32 -9.66
N CYS A 153 -1.23 -26.67 -10.57
CA CYS A 153 -2.64 -26.32 -10.41
C CYS A 153 -3.36 -26.42 -11.76
N TYR A 154 -4.66 -26.11 -11.81
CA TYR A 154 -5.41 -26.14 -13.07
C TYR A 154 -4.86 -25.13 -14.07
N THR A 155 -4.70 -23.87 -13.63
CA THR A 155 -4.10 -22.79 -14.44
C THR A 155 -3.58 -21.66 -13.57
N ILE A 156 -2.63 -20.88 -14.10
CA ILE A 156 -2.02 -19.72 -13.44
C ILE A 156 -2.22 -18.50 -14.32
N VAL A 157 -2.76 -17.42 -13.72
CA VAL A 157 -2.86 -16.09 -14.32
C VAL A 157 -1.97 -15.14 -13.50
N HIS A 158 -0.90 -14.65 -14.12
CA HIS A 158 0.13 -13.90 -13.40
C HIS A 158 0.77 -12.84 -14.32
N PRO A 159 1.08 -11.62 -13.83
CA PRO A 159 1.66 -10.54 -14.66
C PRO A 159 2.99 -10.92 -15.33
N SER A 160 3.88 -11.66 -14.63
CA SER A 160 5.16 -12.08 -15.17
C SER A 160 5.08 -13.14 -16.29
N LEU A 161 3.89 -13.72 -16.50
CA LEU A 161 3.63 -14.70 -17.56
C LEU A 161 2.99 -14.07 -18.80
N LYS A 162 2.83 -12.72 -18.86
CA LYS A 162 2.36 -12.03 -20.05
C LYS A 162 3.30 -12.28 -21.23
N GLU A 163 2.73 -12.47 -22.41
CA GLU A 163 3.50 -12.70 -23.63
C GLU A 163 3.67 -11.38 -24.40
N ASN A 164 4.86 -11.21 -24.99
CA ASN A 164 5.17 -10.11 -25.92
C ASN A 164 5.05 -8.68 -25.34
N LYS A 165 5.22 -8.51 -24.02
CA LYS A 165 5.20 -7.21 -23.37
C LYS A 165 6.36 -7.05 -22.39
N GLU A 166 6.80 -5.80 -22.23
CA GLU A 166 7.68 -5.45 -21.11
C GLU A 166 6.97 -5.77 -19.79
N TYR A 167 7.67 -6.42 -18.88
CA TYR A 167 7.14 -6.75 -17.56
C TYR A 167 6.81 -5.47 -16.78
N LEU A 168 5.57 -5.36 -16.38
CA LEU A 168 5.09 -4.38 -15.42
C LEU A 168 4.55 -5.15 -14.21
N PRO A 169 5.08 -4.92 -12.99
CA PRO A 169 4.47 -5.48 -11.79
C PRO A 169 3.09 -4.83 -11.58
N GLU A 170 2.08 -5.67 -11.47
CA GLU A 170 0.68 -5.29 -11.24
C GLU A 170 0.16 -6.05 -10.04
N CYS A 171 -0.69 -5.45 -9.23
CA CYS A 171 -1.19 -6.04 -7.99
C CYS A 171 -2.19 -7.18 -8.22
N GLY A 172 -2.46 -7.99 -7.19
CA GLY A 172 -3.40 -9.11 -7.27
C GLY A 172 -4.82 -8.70 -7.62
N ALA A 173 -5.29 -7.55 -7.13
CA ALA A 173 -6.60 -7.01 -7.48
C ALA A 173 -6.69 -6.57 -8.95
N TYR A 174 -5.60 -6.13 -9.56
CA TYR A 174 -5.56 -5.86 -10.99
C TYR A 174 -5.75 -7.14 -11.80
N VAL A 175 -5.08 -8.23 -11.42
CA VAL A 175 -5.25 -9.54 -12.06
C VAL A 175 -6.69 -10.03 -11.93
N ALA A 176 -7.28 -9.93 -10.72
CA ALA A 176 -8.69 -10.27 -10.47
C ALA A 176 -9.65 -9.39 -11.30
N PHE A 177 -9.33 -8.11 -11.48
CA PHE A 177 -10.12 -7.19 -12.30
C PHE A 177 -10.05 -7.57 -13.78
N MET A 178 -8.90 -7.92 -14.32
CA MET A 178 -8.77 -8.41 -15.70
C MET A 178 -9.59 -9.68 -15.94
N LEU A 179 -9.56 -10.61 -14.97
CA LEU A 179 -10.41 -11.81 -15.02
C LEU A 179 -11.91 -11.44 -14.96
N SER A 180 -12.27 -10.43 -14.17
CA SER A 180 -13.66 -9.95 -14.10
C SER A 180 -14.17 -9.40 -15.44
N ILE A 181 -13.34 -8.64 -16.17
CA ILE A 181 -13.67 -8.14 -17.50
C ILE A 181 -13.94 -9.29 -18.48
N LYS A 182 -13.10 -10.35 -18.44
CA LYS A 182 -13.30 -11.54 -19.30
C LYS A 182 -14.60 -12.29 -18.98
N LEU A 183 -14.96 -12.35 -17.71
CA LEU A 183 -16.19 -13.03 -17.26
C LEU A 183 -17.45 -12.23 -17.57
N LEU A 184 -17.43 -10.91 -17.35
CA LEU A 184 -18.58 -10.02 -17.55
C LEU A 184 -18.76 -9.58 -19.01
N GLY A 185 -17.65 -9.46 -19.76
CA GLY A 185 -17.65 -8.91 -21.11
C GLY A 185 -17.66 -7.37 -21.18
N TYR A 186 -17.55 -6.70 -20.05
CA TYR A 186 -17.48 -5.23 -19.94
C TYR A 186 -16.67 -4.81 -18.72
N VAL A 187 -16.24 -3.54 -18.69
CA VAL A 187 -15.56 -2.91 -17.55
C VAL A 187 -16.61 -2.38 -16.57
N ASP A 188 -16.56 -2.86 -15.33
CA ASP A 188 -17.36 -2.32 -14.23
C ASP A 188 -16.53 -1.27 -13.47
N GLU A 189 -17.03 -0.04 -13.36
CA GLU A 189 -16.28 1.07 -12.80
C GLU A 189 -16.03 0.96 -11.28
N TYR A 190 -16.90 0.26 -10.55
CA TYR A 190 -16.64 0.02 -9.11
C TYR A 190 -15.51 -0.99 -8.92
N LEU A 191 -15.50 -2.08 -9.70
CA LEU A 191 -14.42 -3.07 -9.68
C LEU A 191 -13.09 -2.45 -10.12
N LEU A 192 -13.11 -1.58 -11.12
CA LEU A 192 -11.96 -0.78 -11.53
C LEU A 192 -11.46 0.12 -10.38
N THR A 193 -12.37 0.75 -9.63
CA THR A 193 -12.00 1.62 -8.50
C THR A 193 -11.34 0.81 -7.37
N LEU A 194 -11.80 -0.41 -7.09
CA LEU A 194 -11.17 -1.31 -6.13
C LEU A 194 -9.77 -1.76 -6.58
N ALA A 195 -9.59 -2.09 -7.86
CA ALA A 195 -8.28 -2.42 -8.40
C ALA A 195 -7.31 -1.23 -8.38
N SER A 196 -7.82 -0.02 -8.63
CA SER A 196 -7.07 1.23 -8.51
C SER A 196 -6.60 1.51 -7.07
N LEU A 197 -7.47 1.28 -6.09
CA LEU A 197 -7.14 1.38 -4.66
C LEU A 197 -6.00 0.42 -4.29
N ALA A 198 -6.10 -0.82 -4.74
CA ALA A 198 -5.09 -1.85 -4.50
C ALA A 198 -3.75 -1.51 -5.17
N THR A 199 -3.76 -1.05 -6.42
CA THR A 199 -2.55 -0.62 -7.15
C THR A 199 -1.74 0.42 -6.37
N ILE A 200 -2.41 1.37 -5.71
CA ILE A 200 -1.77 2.36 -4.84
C ILE A 200 -1.35 1.75 -3.50
N SER A 201 -2.21 0.94 -2.88
CA SER A 201 -1.95 0.36 -1.58
C SER A 201 -0.73 -0.56 -1.57
N ASP A 202 -0.57 -1.32 -2.64
CA ASP A 202 0.52 -2.28 -2.82
C ASP A 202 1.75 -1.66 -3.52
N MET A 203 1.77 -0.31 -3.61
CA MET A 203 2.89 0.48 -4.10
C MET A 203 3.38 0.06 -5.50
N MET A 204 2.46 -0.28 -6.39
CA MET A 204 2.81 -0.59 -7.77
C MET A 204 3.35 0.65 -8.50
N PRO A 205 4.38 0.50 -9.37
CA PRO A 205 4.94 1.63 -10.09
C PRO A 205 3.90 2.30 -10.99
N LEU A 206 3.69 3.62 -10.80
CA LEU A 206 2.67 4.40 -11.51
C LEU A 206 3.11 4.78 -12.94
N ARG A 207 3.32 3.76 -13.76
CA ARG A 207 3.61 3.88 -15.20
C ARG A 207 2.67 2.97 -15.99
N LEU A 208 2.53 3.23 -17.29
CA LEU A 208 1.70 2.45 -18.20
C LEU A 208 0.31 2.18 -17.62
N ASP A 209 -0.12 0.93 -17.58
CA ASP A 209 -1.48 0.54 -17.19
C ASP A 209 -1.78 0.77 -15.71
N ASN A 210 -0.78 0.61 -14.82
CA ASN A 210 -0.95 0.97 -13.40
C ASN A 210 -1.31 2.44 -13.23
N ARG A 211 -0.74 3.33 -14.05
CA ARG A 211 -1.08 4.75 -14.03
C ARG A 211 -2.49 5.00 -14.59
N ASN A 212 -2.83 4.32 -15.70
CA ASN A 212 -4.13 4.46 -16.34
C ASN A 212 -5.26 4.03 -15.40
N ILE A 213 -5.13 2.86 -14.76
CA ILE A 213 -6.16 2.36 -13.84
C ILE A 213 -6.33 3.28 -12.62
N VAL A 214 -5.23 3.88 -12.11
CA VAL A 214 -5.30 4.83 -10.99
C VAL A 214 -5.99 6.12 -11.41
N LYS A 215 -5.69 6.70 -12.58
CA LYS A 215 -6.42 7.86 -13.11
C LYS A 215 -7.92 7.56 -13.25
N LEU A 216 -8.26 6.44 -13.84
CA LEU A 216 -9.64 6.02 -14.06
C LEU A 216 -10.39 5.76 -12.76
N GLY A 217 -9.76 5.10 -11.79
CA GLY A 217 -10.37 4.81 -10.49
C GLY A 217 -10.63 6.06 -9.66
N ILE A 218 -9.70 7.03 -9.65
CA ILE A 218 -9.90 8.34 -9.02
C ILE A 218 -11.08 9.05 -9.67
N LYS A 219 -11.10 9.13 -11.00
CA LYS A 219 -12.20 9.76 -11.78
C LYS A 219 -13.54 9.06 -11.51
N SER A 220 -13.55 7.73 -11.47
CA SER A 220 -14.73 6.94 -11.16
C SER A 220 -15.28 7.22 -9.77
N LEU A 221 -14.41 7.27 -8.73
CA LEU A 221 -14.83 7.58 -7.37
C LEU A 221 -15.36 9.01 -7.23
N GLN A 222 -14.78 9.98 -7.94
CA GLN A 222 -15.25 11.37 -7.98
C GLN A 222 -16.65 11.48 -8.60
N ASN A 223 -16.93 10.73 -9.66
CA ASN A 223 -18.17 10.82 -10.43
C ASN A 223 -19.31 9.99 -9.84
N ASN A 224 -19.04 8.74 -9.48
CA ASN A 224 -20.08 7.76 -9.11
C ASN A 224 -20.41 7.73 -7.61
N LYS A 225 -19.57 8.36 -6.79
CA LYS A 225 -19.81 8.53 -5.34
C LYS A 225 -20.21 7.23 -4.63
N TYR A 226 -19.37 6.20 -4.74
CA TYR A 226 -19.60 4.91 -4.07
C TYR A 226 -19.54 5.07 -2.54
N ASP A 227 -20.69 4.93 -1.88
CA ASP A 227 -20.84 5.16 -0.44
C ASP A 227 -19.86 4.37 0.42
N THR A 228 -19.60 3.11 0.05
CA THR A 228 -18.64 2.27 0.77
C THR A 228 -17.23 2.85 0.80
N LEU A 229 -16.77 3.44 -0.30
CA LEU A 229 -15.44 4.06 -0.37
C LEU A 229 -15.45 5.48 0.17
N LEU A 230 -16.50 6.28 -0.11
CA LEU A 230 -16.59 7.65 0.38
C LEU A 230 -16.68 7.74 1.90
N LYS A 231 -17.41 6.80 2.55
CA LYS A 231 -17.48 6.72 4.02
C LYS A 231 -16.15 6.34 4.67
N LEU A 232 -15.20 5.79 3.91
CA LEU A 232 -13.82 5.56 4.35
C LEU A 232 -12.91 6.77 4.11
N CYS A 233 -13.31 7.76 3.29
CA CYS A 233 -12.52 8.96 3.04
C CYS A 233 -12.51 9.88 4.26
N ASP A 234 -11.34 10.46 4.59
CA ASP A 234 -11.24 11.49 5.62
C ASP A 234 -11.78 12.85 5.10
N ASN A 235 -11.58 13.11 3.79
CA ASN A 235 -12.16 14.27 3.11
C ASN A 235 -12.75 13.84 1.74
N PRO A 236 -14.06 13.52 1.67
CA PRO A 236 -14.70 13.07 0.44
C PRO A 236 -14.91 14.18 -0.60
N SER A 237 -14.70 15.46 -0.23
CA SER A 237 -14.81 16.59 -1.16
C SER A 237 -13.57 16.73 -2.07
N PHE A 238 -12.46 16.12 -1.70
CA PHE A 238 -11.21 16.21 -2.44
C PHE A 238 -10.56 14.83 -2.58
N ILE A 239 -10.84 14.16 -3.69
CA ILE A 239 -10.41 12.80 -3.97
C ILE A 239 -9.24 12.81 -4.95
N ASN A 240 -8.13 12.20 -4.56
CA ASN A 240 -6.94 12.00 -5.38
C ASN A 240 -6.20 10.71 -4.96
N GLU A 241 -4.98 10.48 -5.48
CA GLU A 241 -4.16 9.33 -5.10
C GLU A 241 -3.82 9.27 -3.60
N LYS A 242 -3.69 10.43 -2.94
CA LYS A 242 -3.44 10.51 -1.49
C LYS A 242 -4.65 10.04 -0.68
N THR A 243 -5.86 10.22 -1.19
CA THR A 243 -7.09 9.67 -0.60
C THR A 243 -7.02 8.15 -0.55
N PHE A 244 -6.55 7.51 -1.62
CA PHE A 244 -6.39 6.07 -1.66
C PHE A 244 -5.29 5.59 -0.71
N SER A 245 -4.08 6.19 -0.77
CA SER A 245 -2.93 5.73 0.01
C SER A 245 -3.01 6.05 1.52
N PHE A 246 -3.59 7.18 1.91
CA PHE A 246 -3.53 7.65 3.31
C PHE A 246 -4.87 7.63 4.04
N SER A 247 -5.99 7.57 3.34
CA SER A 247 -7.31 7.56 3.95
C SER A 247 -7.99 6.19 3.85
N ILE A 248 -8.16 5.63 2.65
CA ILE A 248 -8.93 4.40 2.44
C ILE A 248 -8.09 3.15 2.76
N ALA A 249 -6.95 2.95 2.08
CA ALA A 249 -6.13 1.75 2.22
C ALA A 249 -5.69 1.45 3.66
N PRO A 250 -5.27 2.43 4.50
CA PRO A 250 -4.93 2.17 5.89
C PRO A 250 -6.10 1.67 6.73
N LYS A 251 -7.36 2.04 6.40
CA LYS A 251 -8.55 1.55 7.08
C LYS A 251 -8.87 0.13 6.66
N VAL A 252 -8.76 -0.18 5.37
CA VAL A 252 -8.92 -1.55 4.84
C VAL A 252 -7.89 -2.48 5.48
N ASN A 253 -6.62 -2.10 5.49
CA ASN A 253 -5.51 -2.86 6.08
C ASN A 253 -5.63 -3.09 7.59
N SER A 254 -6.44 -2.29 8.31
CA SER A 254 -6.51 -2.35 9.77
C SER A 254 -7.07 -3.67 10.29
N LEU A 255 -8.04 -4.26 9.59
CA LEU A 255 -8.65 -5.52 10.02
C LEU A 255 -7.65 -6.66 9.96
N GLY A 256 -6.89 -6.79 8.87
CA GLY A 256 -5.84 -7.82 8.75
C GLY A 256 -4.69 -7.66 9.73
N ARG A 257 -4.50 -6.46 10.30
CA ARG A 257 -3.45 -6.19 11.29
C ARG A 257 -3.85 -6.50 12.73
N ILE A 258 -5.12 -6.28 13.10
CA ILE A 258 -5.58 -6.36 14.50
C ILE A 258 -6.39 -7.63 14.75
N ILE A 259 -7.20 -8.05 13.78
CA ILE A 259 -8.16 -9.12 13.97
C ILE A 259 -7.48 -10.48 13.92
N LYS A 260 -7.69 -11.28 14.98
CA LYS A 260 -7.07 -12.60 15.15
C LYS A 260 -7.95 -13.76 14.65
N ASP A 261 -9.11 -13.45 14.09
CA ASP A 261 -10.09 -14.45 13.63
C ASP A 261 -10.64 -14.10 12.24
N THR A 262 -11.62 -14.87 11.78
CA THR A 262 -12.26 -14.69 10.46
C THR A 262 -13.06 -13.40 10.30
N LYS A 263 -13.12 -12.53 11.33
CA LYS A 263 -13.82 -11.24 11.21
C LYS A 263 -13.14 -10.26 10.24
N VAL A 264 -11.93 -10.54 9.79
CA VAL A 264 -11.29 -9.81 8.67
C VAL A 264 -12.18 -9.85 7.43
N ASN A 265 -12.92 -10.94 7.19
CA ASN A 265 -13.90 -11.09 6.12
C ASN A 265 -14.99 -10.00 6.12
N ARG A 266 -15.23 -9.32 7.25
CA ARG A 266 -16.18 -8.20 7.35
C ARG A 266 -15.81 -7.02 6.45
N MET A 267 -14.54 -6.87 6.08
CA MET A 267 -14.15 -5.83 5.13
C MET A 267 -14.66 -6.15 3.72
N VAL A 268 -14.57 -7.41 3.28
CA VAL A 268 -15.18 -7.84 2.02
C VAL A 268 -16.70 -7.65 2.08
N SER A 269 -17.36 -8.07 3.18
CA SER A 269 -18.80 -7.83 3.37
C SER A 269 -19.15 -6.36 3.27
N TYR A 270 -18.36 -5.47 3.87
CA TYR A 270 -18.56 -4.02 3.80
C TYR A 270 -18.44 -3.48 2.37
N LEU A 271 -17.35 -3.81 1.66
CA LEU A 271 -17.10 -3.34 0.30
C LEU A 271 -18.12 -3.87 -0.72
N THR A 272 -18.76 -5.01 -0.44
CA THR A 272 -19.70 -5.68 -1.34
C THR A 272 -21.17 -5.54 -0.93
N SER A 273 -21.46 -4.86 0.18
CA SER A 273 -22.81 -4.62 0.68
C SER A 273 -23.55 -3.58 -0.16
N CYS A 274 -24.81 -3.89 -0.46
CA CYS A 274 -25.77 -2.98 -1.08
C CYS A 274 -26.77 -2.39 -0.06
N SER A 275 -26.70 -2.80 1.22
CA SER A 275 -27.57 -2.34 2.29
C SER A 275 -26.90 -1.22 3.09
N GLU A 276 -27.52 -0.06 3.14
CA GLU A 276 -27.00 1.07 3.94
C GLU A 276 -26.91 0.74 5.43
N GLU A 277 -27.89 0.02 5.97
CA GLU A 277 -27.90 -0.42 7.38
C GLU A 277 -26.71 -1.33 7.69
N GLU A 278 -26.46 -2.33 6.81
CA GLU A 278 -25.32 -3.22 6.93
C GLU A 278 -24.00 -2.46 6.82
N GLN A 279 -23.87 -1.57 5.82
CA GLN A 279 -22.70 -0.70 5.65
C GLN A 279 -22.43 0.12 6.91
N ASN A 280 -23.45 0.78 7.47
CA ASN A 280 -23.29 1.61 8.66
C ASN A 280 -22.90 0.79 9.90
N THR A 281 -23.42 -0.43 10.03
CA THR A 281 -23.06 -1.34 11.11
C THR A 281 -21.60 -1.81 11.00
N LEU A 282 -21.20 -2.25 9.79
CA LEU A 282 -19.83 -2.67 9.52
C LEU A 282 -18.83 -1.52 9.63
N LEU A 283 -19.20 -0.32 9.18
CA LEU A 283 -18.36 0.87 9.26
C LEU A 283 -18.04 1.26 10.72
N LYS A 284 -19.02 1.17 11.63
CA LYS A 284 -18.78 1.38 13.07
C LYS A 284 -17.74 0.42 13.61
N TYR A 285 -17.86 -0.87 13.24
CA TYR A 285 -16.89 -1.88 13.61
C TYR A 285 -15.50 -1.59 13.02
N ILE A 286 -15.41 -1.27 11.72
CA ILE A 286 -14.15 -0.92 11.04
C ILE A 286 -13.47 0.26 11.76
N ASN A 287 -14.22 1.33 12.03
CA ASN A 287 -13.69 2.50 12.72
C ASN A 287 -13.16 2.20 14.12
N SER A 288 -13.80 1.29 14.86
CA SER A 288 -13.29 0.85 16.17
C SER A 288 -11.95 0.12 16.05
N VAL A 289 -11.78 -0.74 15.03
CA VAL A 289 -10.52 -1.44 14.76
C VAL A 289 -9.43 -0.48 14.29
N VAL A 290 -9.77 0.51 13.47
CA VAL A 290 -8.84 1.58 13.04
C VAL A 290 -8.31 2.38 14.24
N LEU A 291 -9.21 2.74 15.17
CA LEU A 291 -8.84 3.45 16.40
C LEU A 291 -7.95 2.58 17.28
N GLU A 292 -8.30 1.32 17.49
CA GLU A 292 -7.51 0.36 18.25
C GLU A 292 -6.09 0.22 17.68
N ARG A 293 -5.95 0.00 16.37
CA ARG A 293 -4.64 -0.06 15.69
C ARG A 293 -3.82 1.20 15.95
N LYS A 294 -4.43 2.39 15.82
CA LYS A 294 -3.77 3.66 16.04
C LYS A 294 -3.30 3.79 17.49
N THR A 295 -4.17 3.48 18.43
CA THR A 295 -3.88 3.54 19.87
C THR A 295 -2.70 2.62 20.22
N ILE A 296 -2.74 1.34 19.81
CA ILE A 296 -1.64 0.39 20.05
C ILE A 296 -0.33 0.90 19.48
N THR A 297 -0.35 1.42 18.24
CA THR A 297 0.86 1.94 17.58
C THR A 297 1.43 3.15 18.31
N ASP A 298 0.57 4.10 18.72
CA ASP A 298 0.98 5.35 19.37
C ASP A 298 1.48 5.09 20.81
N GLU A 299 0.80 4.23 21.55
CA GLU A 299 1.21 3.84 22.91
C GLU A 299 2.52 3.04 22.92
N ALA A 300 2.67 2.10 21.99
CA ALA A 300 3.92 1.37 21.84
C ALA A 300 5.10 2.31 21.57
N PHE A 301 4.93 3.27 20.66
CA PHE A 301 5.97 4.23 20.35
C PHE A 301 6.31 5.14 21.55
N LYS A 302 5.31 5.62 22.29
CA LYS A 302 5.52 6.46 23.49
C LYS A 302 6.28 5.76 24.62
N LYS A 303 6.20 4.43 24.70
CA LYS A 303 6.93 3.62 25.70
C LYS A 303 8.41 3.42 25.37
N ILE A 304 8.89 3.88 24.21
CA ILE A 304 10.29 3.72 23.83
C ILE A 304 11.10 4.87 24.43
N ASP A 305 12.07 4.52 25.28
CA ASP A 305 13.14 5.46 25.64
C ASP A 305 14.19 5.47 24.52
N LEU A 306 14.04 6.42 23.60
CA LEU A 306 14.95 6.56 22.47
C LEU A 306 16.38 6.92 22.89
N SER A 307 16.57 7.51 24.06
CA SER A 307 17.90 7.87 24.58
C SER A 307 18.74 6.63 24.89
N SER A 308 18.10 5.51 25.24
CA SER A 308 18.78 4.25 25.53
C SER A 308 19.48 3.62 24.31
N PHE A 309 19.14 4.07 23.08
CA PHE A 309 19.68 3.54 21.82
C PHE A 309 20.64 4.49 21.11
N GLN A 310 21.15 5.52 21.80
CA GLN A 310 22.04 6.51 21.17
C GLN A 310 23.31 5.88 20.57
N ASN A 311 23.88 4.87 21.26
CA ASN A 311 25.08 4.17 20.83
C ASN A 311 24.83 2.95 19.93
N ASP A 312 23.58 2.56 19.72
CA ASP A 312 23.24 1.42 18.87
C ASP A 312 23.28 1.86 17.40
N ASN A 313 23.88 1.05 16.52
CA ASN A 313 23.85 1.25 15.07
C ASN A 313 22.51 0.76 14.49
N VAL A 314 21.94 -0.29 15.08
CA VAL A 314 20.60 -0.82 14.78
C VAL A 314 19.80 -0.88 16.08
N ILE A 315 18.64 -0.24 16.11
CA ILE A 315 17.74 -0.27 17.27
C ILE A 315 17.04 -1.63 17.31
N VAL A 316 17.28 -2.44 18.35
CA VAL A 316 16.58 -3.71 18.57
C VAL A 316 15.72 -3.60 19.81
N LYS A 317 14.39 -3.62 19.67
CA LYS A 317 13.42 -3.45 20.76
C LYS A 317 12.35 -4.54 20.76
N VAL A 318 12.15 -5.17 21.93
CA VAL A 318 11.04 -6.09 22.18
C VAL A 318 9.90 -5.33 22.86
N PHE A 319 8.68 -5.63 22.46
CA PHE A 319 7.43 -5.07 22.99
C PHE A 319 6.57 -6.19 23.57
N ASP A 320 6.09 -6.00 24.79
CA ASP A 320 5.25 -6.99 25.49
C ASP A 320 3.77 -6.92 25.02
N ASP A 321 3.29 -5.71 24.73
CA ASP A 321 1.86 -5.42 24.49
C ASP A 321 1.53 -5.09 23.03
N VAL A 322 2.39 -5.47 22.08
CA VAL A 322 2.20 -5.17 20.65
C VAL A 322 1.99 -6.46 19.87
N CYS A 323 0.96 -6.49 19.05
CA CYS A 323 0.70 -7.64 18.19
C CYS A 323 1.53 -7.58 16.89
N GLU A 324 1.78 -8.76 16.32
CA GLU A 324 2.56 -8.96 15.08
C GLU A 324 2.11 -8.03 13.92
N GLY A 325 0.81 -7.88 13.71
CA GLY A 325 0.27 -7.06 12.60
C GLY A 325 0.54 -5.55 12.73
N VAL A 326 0.91 -5.07 13.93
CA VAL A 326 1.18 -3.65 14.21
C VAL A 326 2.66 -3.35 14.33
N ILE A 327 3.49 -4.36 14.64
CA ILE A 327 4.91 -4.15 14.93
C ILE A 327 5.66 -3.45 13.79
N GLY A 328 5.28 -3.69 12.51
CA GLY A 328 5.86 -3.01 11.36
C GLY A 328 5.53 -1.51 11.28
N LEU A 329 4.37 -1.09 11.83
CA LEU A 329 4.01 0.33 11.92
C LEU A 329 4.82 1.03 13.02
N VAL A 330 5.08 0.32 14.12
CA VAL A 330 5.97 0.81 15.18
C VAL A 330 7.39 0.95 14.66
N ALA A 331 7.91 -0.07 13.96
CA ALA A 331 9.24 -0.03 13.36
C ALA A 331 9.40 1.16 12.38
N GLN A 332 8.37 1.44 11.57
CA GLN A 332 8.38 2.60 10.68
C GLN A 332 8.47 3.93 11.45
N LYS A 333 7.73 4.08 12.55
CA LYS A 333 7.83 5.28 13.41
C LYS A 333 9.20 5.43 14.03
N VAL A 334 9.80 4.33 14.53
CA VAL A 334 11.16 4.33 15.10
C VAL A 334 12.18 4.76 14.05
N LEU A 335 12.12 4.21 12.84
CA LEU A 335 12.99 4.61 11.74
C LEU A 335 12.88 6.11 11.42
N MET A 336 11.66 6.62 11.32
CA MET A 336 11.41 8.04 10.97
C MET A 336 11.93 9.01 12.02
N GLU A 337 11.83 8.65 13.30
CA GLU A 337 12.28 9.49 14.41
C GLU A 337 13.79 9.40 14.63
N CYS A 338 14.34 8.18 14.68
CA CYS A 338 15.74 7.97 15.03
C CYS A 338 16.70 8.05 13.85
N LYS A 339 16.18 7.96 12.61
CA LYS A 339 17.01 7.89 11.39
C LYS A 339 18.09 6.80 11.47
N LYS A 340 17.75 5.68 12.11
CA LYS A 340 18.58 4.48 12.24
C LYS A 340 17.82 3.24 11.83
N PRO A 341 18.47 2.21 11.26
CA PRO A 341 17.85 0.91 11.07
C PRO A 341 17.29 0.38 12.37
N CYS A 342 16.16 -0.33 12.30
CA CYS A 342 15.54 -0.87 13.49
C CYS A 342 14.90 -2.24 13.26
N VAL A 343 14.89 -3.03 14.33
CA VAL A 343 14.21 -4.32 14.46
C VAL A 343 13.28 -4.22 15.66
N CYS A 344 11.98 -4.15 15.39
CA CYS A 344 10.95 -4.17 16.42
C CYS A 344 10.37 -5.56 16.51
N LEU A 345 10.37 -6.13 17.72
CA LEU A 345 9.98 -7.51 18.01
C LEU A 345 8.77 -7.54 18.94
N CYS A 346 7.92 -8.54 18.80
CA CYS A 346 6.85 -8.86 19.74
C CYS A 346 6.86 -10.35 20.06
N TYR A 347 6.19 -10.73 21.14
CA TYR A 347 6.06 -12.13 21.51
C TYR A 347 5.05 -12.83 20.61
N GLY A 348 5.48 -13.95 20.02
CA GLY A 348 4.66 -14.96 19.39
C GLY A 348 4.35 -16.10 20.33
N GLU A 349 3.97 -17.25 19.78
CA GLU A 349 3.71 -18.47 20.55
C GLU A 349 5.04 -19.13 20.99
N GLU A 350 5.00 -19.92 22.06
CA GLU A 350 6.10 -20.79 22.54
C GLU A 350 7.47 -20.10 22.75
N GLY A 351 7.48 -18.81 23.13
CA GLY A 351 8.73 -18.08 23.36
C GLY A 351 9.45 -17.58 22.10
N ILE A 352 8.82 -17.75 20.94
CA ILE A 352 9.31 -17.19 19.67
C ILE A 352 9.06 -15.69 19.66
N LEU A 353 10.04 -14.92 19.23
CA LEU A 353 9.91 -13.50 18.92
C LEU A 353 9.68 -13.34 17.43
N LYS A 354 8.64 -12.59 17.07
CA LYS A 354 8.35 -12.18 15.69
C LYS A 354 8.63 -10.70 15.53
N GLY A 355 9.21 -10.29 14.42
CA GLY A 355 9.66 -8.93 14.23
C GLY A 355 9.48 -8.37 12.85
N SER A 356 9.53 -7.04 12.80
CA SER A 356 9.59 -6.28 11.57
C SER A 356 10.80 -5.35 11.60
N CYS A 357 11.53 -5.35 10.50
CA CYS A 357 12.71 -4.55 10.29
C CYS A 357 12.42 -3.39 9.36
N ARG A 358 13.06 -2.25 9.62
CA ARG A 358 13.10 -1.11 8.70
C ARG A 358 14.52 -0.57 8.63
N SER A 359 14.92 -0.11 7.45
CA SER A 359 16.26 0.40 7.20
C SER A 359 16.27 1.62 6.29
N LEU A 360 17.40 2.31 6.26
CA LEU A 360 17.73 3.39 5.34
C LEU A 360 18.66 2.88 4.24
N ILE A 361 18.82 3.67 3.19
CA ILE A 361 19.80 3.40 2.13
C ILE A 361 21.20 3.36 2.75
N GLY A 362 21.97 2.35 2.37
CA GLY A 362 23.31 2.10 2.89
C GLY A 362 23.40 0.86 3.78
N PHE A 363 22.30 0.44 4.45
CA PHE A 363 22.26 -0.79 5.22
C PHE A 363 21.14 -1.70 4.68
N ASN A 364 21.52 -2.74 3.92
CA ASN A 364 20.58 -3.73 3.38
C ASN A 364 20.17 -4.70 4.49
N ILE A 365 18.94 -4.53 4.99
CA ILE A 365 18.46 -5.34 6.12
C ILE A 365 18.21 -6.81 5.71
N ALA A 366 17.84 -7.09 4.45
CA ALA A 366 17.66 -8.46 4.00
C ALA A 366 18.98 -9.23 3.95
N GLU A 367 20.05 -8.62 3.43
CA GLU A 367 21.39 -9.20 3.48
C GLU A 367 21.88 -9.42 4.92
N ALA A 368 21.68 -8.44 5.81
CA ALA A 368 22.04 -8.57 7.21
C ALA A 368 21.28 -9.71 7.92
N LEU A 369 20.03 -9.96 7.57
CA LEU A 369 19.28 -11.10 8.08
C LEU A 369 19.79 -12.43 7.51
N ASN A 370 20.17 -12.48 6.22
CA ASN A 370 20.80 -13.66 5.60
C ASN A 370 22.12 -14.02 6.30
N ASP A 371 22.96 -13.00 6.65
CA ASP A 371 24.21 -13.23 7.38
C ASP A 371 24.00 -13.75 8.81
N LEU A 372 22.77 -13.67 9.33
CA LEU A 372 22.37 -14.11 10.66
C LEU A 372 21.40 -15.29 10.64
N ASP A 373 21.28 -16.00 9.52
CA ASP A 373 20.35 -17.12 9.34
C ASP A 373 20.44 -18.18 10.44
N ASP A 374 21.65 -18.46 10.91
CA ASP A 374 21.94 -19.39 12.00
C ASP A 374 21.26 -19.05 13.35
N LEU A 375 20.83 -17.80 13.54
CA LEU A 375 20.13 -17.33 14.74
C LEU A 375 18.63 -17.22 14.56
N LEU A 376 18.15 -17.31 13.31
CA LEU A 376 16.77 -17.06 12.93
C LEU A 376 16.00 -18.36 12.68
N ILE A 377 14.70 -18.37 12.96
CA ILE A 377 13.79 -19.45 12.61
C ILE A 377 13.29 -19.24 11.16
N ALA A 378 13.02 -17.99 10.83
CA ALA A 378 12.59 -17.56 9.51
C ALA A 378 12.89 -16.07 9.33
N HIS A 379 13.20 -15.67 8.12
CA HIS A 379 13.36 -14.26 7.75
C HIS A 379 13.06 -14.06 6.27
N GLY A 380 12.86 -12.80 5.89
CA GLY A 380 12.66 -12.41 4.49
C GLY A 380 12.40 -10.92 4.36
N GLY A 381 12.45 -10.42 3.15
CA GLY A 381 12.20 -9.01 2.84
C GLY A 381 13.12 -8.46 1.77
N HIS A 382 13.19 -7.14 1.72
CA HIS A 382 13.99 -6.36 0.78
C HIS A 382 14.99 -5.47 1.52
N ALA A 383 15.80 -4.74 0.79
CA ALA A 383 16.88 -3.92 1.34
C ALA A 383 16.47 -2.98 2.50
N GLN A 384 15.24 -2.44 2.47
CA GLN A 384 14.79 -1.42 3.44
C GLN A 384 13.69 -1.90 4.39
N ALA A 385 13.13 -3.08 4.18
CA ALA A 385 12.07 -3.63 5.02
C ALA A 385 12.14 -5.15 5.03
N GLY A 386 11.99 -5.76 6.20
CA GLY A 386 12.00 -7.21 6.35
C GLY A 386 11.17 -7.67 7.54
N GLY A 387 10.99 -8.97 7.61
CA GLY A 387 10.40 -9.68 8.73
C GLY A 387 11.32 -10.77 9.22
N LEU A 388 11.21 -11.14 10.47
CA LEU A 388 11.98 -12.24 11.05
C LEU A 388 11.23 -12.93 12.20
N SER A 389 11.68 -14.14 12.48
CA SER A 389 11.32 -14.86 13.70
C SER A 389 12.59 -15.46 14.33
N LEU A 390 12.72 -15.39 15.64
CA LEU A 390 13.86 -15.96 16.36
C LEU A 390 13.46 -16.48 17.75
N ASN A 391 14.24 -17.43 18.28
CA ASN A 391 14.09 -17.84 19.66
C ASN A 391 14.57 -16.73 20.60
N LYS A 392 13.85 -16.54 21.71
CA LYS A 392 14.18 -15.50 22.70
C LYS A 392 15.62 -15.62 23.23
N GLU A 393 16.14 -16.83 23.34
CA GLU A 393 17.50 -17.12 23.80
C GLU A 393 18.56 -16.54 22.87
N ASN A 394 18.28 -16.46 21.56
CA ASN A 394 19.19 -15.92 20.55
C ASN A 394 19.23 -14.38 20.52
N LEU A 395 18.27 -13.71 21.17
CA LEU A 395 18.11 -12.25 21.11
C LEU A 395 19.39 -11.48 21.50
N PRO A 396 20.12 -11.81 22.60
CA PRO A 396 21.33 -11.07 22.96
C PRO A 396 22.41 -11.14 21.88
N LEU A 397 22.66 -12.33 21.33
CA LEU A 397 23.65 -12.56 20.29
C LEU A 397 23.22 -11.93 18.96
N PHE A 398 21.93 -12.01 18.60
CA PHE A 398 21.37 -11.34 17.45
C PHE A 398 21.56 -9.82 17.52
N LYS A 399 21.26 -9.21 18.69
CA LYS A 399 21.45 -7.77 18.92
C LYS A 399 22.91 -7.34 18.75
N GLU A 400 23.85 -8.11 19.30
CA GLU A 400 25.29 -7.85 19.17
C GLU A 400 25.75 -7.92 17.71
N LYS A 401 25.43 -9.02 17.02
CA LYS A 401 25.88 -9.27 15.65
C LYS A 401 25.29 -8.26 14.65
N ILE A 402 23.99 -7.96 14.71
CA ILE A 402 23.37 -7.01 13.76
C ILE A 402 23.92 -5.59 13.94
N ASN A 403 24.21 -5.18 15.18
CA ASN A 403 24.87 -3.90 15.45
C ASN A 403 26.31 -3.87 14.94
N SER A 404 27.02 -5.00 14.98
CA SER A 404 28.36 -5.14 14.41
C SER A 404 28.34 -5.01 12.89
N LEU A 405 27.38 -5.63 12.20
CA LEU A 405 27.20 -5.53 10.73
C LEU A 405 26.94 -4.08 10.28
N ALA A 406 26.23 -3.31 11.09
CA ALA A 406 25.92 -1.91 10.78
C ALA A 406 27.04 -0.91 11.19
N LYS A 407 28.13 -1.39 11.79
CA LYS A 407 29.21 -0.52 12.27
C LYS A 407 29.95 0.15 11.11
N GLY A 408 30.00 1.49 11.14
CA GLY A 408 30.69 2.29 10.13
C GLY A 408 29.92 2.43 8.81
N VAL A 409 28.71 1.93 8.72
CA VAL A 409 27.85 2.10 7.56
C VAL A 409 27.36 3.54 7.46
N ILE A 410 27.48 4.14 6.27
CA ILE A 410 26.96 5.48 5.99
C ILE A 410 25.51 5.35 5.56
N LEU A 411 24.61 5.79 6.41
CA LEU A 411 23.18 5.80 6.13
C LEU A 411 22.78 7.04 5.33
N LYS A 412 21.88 6.86 4.39
CA LYS A 412 21.32 7.96 3.59
C LYS A 412 19.78 7.85 3.58
N GLU A 413 19.12 8.98 3.72
CA GLU A 413 17.70 9.06 3.38
C GLU A 413 17.53 9.02 1.85
N LYS A 414 16.34 8.59 1.38
CA LYS A 414 16.02 8.68 -0.04
C LYS A 414 16.11 10.13 -0.49
N GLU A 415 16.87 10.39 -1.53
CA GLU A 415 17.02 11.76 -2.05
C GLU A 415 15.66 12.29 -2.48
N LYS A 416 15.32 13.47 -1.95
CA LYS A 416 14.10 14.16 -2.35
C LYS A 416 14.29 14.76 -3.75
N LEU A 417 13.30 14.60 -4.60
CA LEU A 417 13.24 15.31 -5.88
C LEU A 417 12.89 16.77 -5.60
N ILE A 418 13.91 17.65 -5.51
CA ILE A 418 13.73 19.06 -5.16
C ILE A 418 13.81 19.92 -6.42
N VAL A 419 12.80 20.76 -6.64
CA VAL A 419 12.69 21.72 -7.73
C VAL A 419 12.83 23.13 -7.17
N ASP A 420 13.84 23.89 -7.62
CA ASP A 420 14.02 25.29 -7.24
C ASP A 420 13.00 26.17 -7.96
N VAL A 421 12.23 26.93 -7.20
CA VAL A 421 11.16 27.79 -7.72
C VAL A 421 11.29 29.22 -7.18
N THR A 422 10.73 30.17 -7.92
CA THR A 422 10.57 31.56 -7.50
C THR A 422 9.15 31.78 -6.95
N LYS A 423 8.91 32.92 -6.32
CA LYS A 423 7.57 33.29 -5.85
C LYS A 423 6.55 33.37 -6.99
N ASP A 424 6.99 33.80 -8.18
CA ASP A 424 6.15 33.95 -9.37
C ASP A 424 5.72 32.61 -9.97
N ASP A 425 6.49 31.55 -9.73
CA ASP A 425 6.10 30.18 -10.14
C ASP A 425 4.93 29.63 -9.33
N LEU A 426 4.72 30.15 -8.10
CA LEU A 426 3.75 29.63 -7.13
C LEU A 426 2.41 30.37 -7.23
N SER A 427 1.69 30.13 -8.32
CA SER A 427 0.32 30.61 -8.56
C SER A 427 -0.65 29.43 -8.67
N GLU A 428 -1.95 29.69 -8.46
CA GLU A 428 -3.01 28.68 -8.61
C GLU A 428 -3.03 28.12 -10.04
N ASP A 429 -2.91 28.96 -11.06
CA ASP A 429 -2.89 28.53 -12.47
C ASP A 429 -1.69 27.61 -12.77
N ASN A 430 -0.52 27.96 -12.22
CA ASN A 430 0.67 27.13 -12.38
C ASN A 430 0.53 25.78 -11.67
N PHE A 431 -0.08 25.77 -10.49
CA PHE A 431 -0.36 24.55 -9.76
C PHE A 431 -1.40 23.68 -10.47
N LEU A 432 -2.45 24.25 -11.03
CA LEU A 432 -3.45 23.50 -11.80
C LEU A 432 -2.83 22.82 -13.02
N GLU A 433 -1.89 23.46 -13.71
CA GLU A 433 -1.17 22.83 -14.81
C GLU A 433 -0.23 21.72 -14.31
N PHE A 434 0.47 21.95 -13.19
CA PHE A 434 1.32 20.94 -12.53
C PHE A 434 0.50 19.74 -12.08
N SER A 435 -0.69 19.96 -11.52
CA SER A 435 -1.56 18.89 -11.02
C SER A 435 -2.02 17.89 -12.09
N LYS A 436 -1.96 18.26 -13.38
CA LYS A 436 -2.22 17.33 -14.50
C LYS A 436 -1.17 16.21 -14.59
N LEU A 437 0.00 16.38 -13.98
CA LEU A 437 0.99 15.31 -13.85
C LEU A 437 0.60 14.23 -12.84
N ALA A 438 -0.40 14.45 -11.97
CA ALA A 438 -0.90 13.42 -11.06
C ALA A 438 -1.53 12.23 -11.85
N PRO A 439 -1.62 11.03 -11.27
CA PRO A 439 -1.28 10.66 -9.89
C PRO A 439 0.23 10.50 -9.67
N PHE A 440 0.66 10.82 -8.45
CA PHE A 440 2.02 10.57 -7.97
C PHE A 440 2.06 9.36 -7.03
N GLY A 441 3.17 8.63 -7.06
CA GLY A 441 3.35 7.43 -6.24
C GLY A 441 4.66 6.72 -6.54
N GLU A 442 4.72 5.41 -6.37
CA GLU A 442 5.93 4.63 -6.62
C GLU A 442 6.36 4.76 -8.07
N GLY A 443 7.66 4.98 -8.30
CA GLY A 443 8.24 5.17 -9.64
C GLY A 443 7.86 6.48 -10.36
N PHE A 444 7.00 7.30 -9.76
CA PHE A 444 6.65 8.65 -10.25
C PHE A 444 6.35 9.58 -9.09
N GLU A 445 7.41 10.02 -8.40
CA GLU A 445 7.29 10.73 -7.13
C GLU A 445 6.88 12.19 -7.28
N GLU A 446 6.04 12.67 -6.34
CA GLU A 446 5.69 14.09 -6.25
C GLU A 446 6.92 14.90 -5.84
N PRO A 447 7.31 15.94 -6.63
CA PRO A 447 8.47 16.76 -6.30
C PRO A 447 8.22 17.63 -5.06
N TYR A 448 9.32 17.95 -4.38
CA TYR A 448 9.39 19.02 -3.40
C TYR A 448 9.76 20.33 -4.09
N PHE A 449 9.21 21.43 -3.61
CA PHE A 449 9.49 22.76 -4.12
C PHE A 449 10.33 23.53 -3.10
N LYS A 450 11.45 24.11 -3.57
CA LYS A 450 12.34 24.93 -2.76
C LYS A 450 12.20 26.38 -3.16
N VAL A 451 11.79 27.24 -2.21
CA VAL A 451 11.57 28.67 -2.45
C VAL A 451 12.24 29.51 -1.37
N LYS A 452 12.90 30.59 -1.77
CA LYS A 452 13.49 31.57 -0.85
C LYS A 452 12.43 32.54 -0.35
N ILE A 453 12.38 32.74 0.97
CA ILE A 453 11.51 33.75 1.60
C ILE A 453 12.30 34.63 2.57
N SER A 454 11.79 35.87 2.81
CA SER A 454 12.30 36.71 3.87
C SER A 454 11.87 36.17 5.24
N LYS A 455 12.77 36.23 6.22
CA LYS A 455 12.47 35.90 7.61
C LYS A 455 11.25 36.68 8.15
N ASP A 456 11.03 37.90 7.69
CA ASP A 456 9.93 38.76 8.13
C ASP A 456 8.54 38.21 7.72
N ASN A 457 8.51 37.29 6.75
CA ASN A 457 7.29 36.62 6.34
C ASN A 457 6.94 35.38 7.21
N ILE A 458 7.80 35.05 8.20
CA ILE A 458 7.60 33.87 9.05
C ILE A 458 6.88 34.29 10.34
N ILE A 459 5.69 33.76 10.56
CA ILE A 459 4.91 33.97 11.76
C ILE A 459 4.90 32.67 12.56
N LYS A 460 5.41 32.71 13.79
CA LYS A 460 5.31 31.59 14.72
C LYS A 460 3.92 31.51 15.32
N ILE A 461 3.36 30.31 15.37
CA ILE A 461 2.02 30.02 15.92
C ILE A 461 2.09 28.89 16.94
N SER A 462 1.01 28.71 17.73
CA SER A 462 0.91 27.66 18.76
C SER A 462 2.08 27.70 19.75
N ASN A 463 2.31 28.85 20.38
CA ASN A 463 3.41 29.09 21.33
C ASN A 463 4.80 28.85 20.72
N GLY A 464 4.98 29.17 19.44
CA GLY A 464 6.26 29.03 18.77
C GLY A 464 6.55 27.63 18.20
N LYS A 465 5.63 26.68 18.33
CA LYS A 465 5.82 25.30 17.86
C LYS A 465 5.78 25.16 16.35
N HIS A 466 4.94 25.94 15.68
CA HIS A 466 4.71 25.86 14.23
C HIS A 466 4.99 27.20 13.56
N ILE A 467 5.15 27.20 12.26
CA ILE A 467 5.30 28.41 11.45
C ILE A 467 4.22 28.49 10.38
N ARG A 468 3.86 29.71 10.01
CA ARG A 468 3.05 30.03 8.83
C ARG A 468 3.48 31.35 8.23
N GLY A 469 3.02 31.64 7.02
CA GLY A 469 3.24 32.94 6.39
C GLY A 469 2.75 32.99 4.95
N SER A 470 3.16 34.03 4.25
CA SER A 470 2.85 34.24 2.84
C SER A 470 4.14 34.18 2.02
N ILE A 471 4.13 33.43 0.93
CA ILE A 471 5.20 33.43 -0.06
C ILE A 471 4.94 34.54 -1.09
N SER A 472 3.69 34.65 -1.55
CA SER A 472 3.21 35.66 -2.50
C SER A 472 1.74 36.03 -2.14
N SER A 473 1.11 36.87 -2.95
CA SER A 473 -0.32 37.16 -2.82
C SER A 473 -1.24 35.96 -3.09
N SER A 474 -0.74 34.97 -3.83
CA SER A 474 -1.47 33.76 -4.27
C SER A 474 -1.03 32.48 -3.56
N CYS A 475 0.08 32.48 -2.81
CA CYS A 475 0.61 31.30 -2.15
C CYS A 475 1.00 31.60 -0.70
N SER A 476 0.46 30.79 0.22
CA SER A 476 0.83 30.76 1.63
C SER A 476 1.72 29.55 1.95
N PHE A 477 2.20 29.46 3.19
CA PHE A 477 2.87 28.28 3.69
C PHE A 477 2.52 27.95 5.13
N ILE A 478 2.64 26.67 5.50
CA ILE A 478 2.56 26.17 6.87
C ILE A 478 3.64 25.13 7.12
N GLY A 479 4.30 25.21 8.26
CA GLY A 479 5.30 24.23 8.70
C GLY A 479 5.00 23.77 10.14
N TRP A 480 4.73 22.49 10.28
CA TRP A 480 4.42 21.87 11.56
C TRP A 480 5.70 21.47 12.30
N ASN A 481 5.80 21.81 13.59
CA ASN A 481 6.96 21.53 14.47
C ASN A 481 8.29 22.15 13.98
N LEU A 482 8.23 23.23 13.20
CA LEU A 482 9.41 23.91 12.64
C LEU A 482 9.67 25.28 13.28
N GLY A 483 8.92 25.65 14.31
CA GLY A 483 8.98 26.99 14.91
C GLY A 483 9.94 27.17 16.07
N GLU A 484 10.59 26.11 16.57
CA GLU A 484 11.46 26.18 17.76
C GLU A 484 12.80 26.91 17.52
N ARG A 485 13.23 27.03 16.26
CA ARG A 485 14.45 27.74 15.89
C ARG A 485 14.23 29.23 15.66
N GLU A 486 15.28 30.03 15.80
CA GLU A 486 15.27 31.44 15.42
C GLU A 486 15.63 31.61 13.94
N PHE A 487 14.99 32.60 13.30
CA PHE A 487 15.21 32.98 11.91
C PHE A 487 15.94 34.34 11.87
N LEU A 488 17.25 34.31 11.76
CA LEU A 488 18.08 35.53 11.78
C LEU A 488 18.25 36.15 10.39
N GLU A 489 18.08 35.33 9.34
CA GLU A 489 18.24 35.71 7.93
C GLU A 489 17.15 35.06 7.05
N ASP A 490 17.15 35.40 5.77
CA ASP A 490 16.28 34.77 4.77
C ASP A 490 16.58 33.28 4.66
N VAL A 491 15.53 32.48 4.48
CA VAL A 491 15.61 31.02 4.47
C VAL A 491 15.01 30.43 3.20
N TYR A 492 15.36 29.19 2.92
CA TYR A 492 14.69 28.38 1.92
C TYR A 492 13.68 27.46 2.59
N LEU A 493 12.43 27.53 2.15
CA LEU A 493 11.40 26.57 2.50
C LEU A 493 11.38 25.44 1.50
N ILE A 494 11.35 24.20 1.97
CA ILE A 494 11.21 22.99 1.14
C ILE A 494 9.96 22.27 1.56
N GLY A 495 9.06 22.00 0.61
CA GLY A 495 7.78 21.36 0.91
C GLY A 495 7.00 20.98 -0.34
N LYS A 496 5.80 20.49 -0.14
CA LYS A 496 4.86 20.11 -1.20
C LYS A 496 3.76 21.13 -1.37
N LEU A 497 3.32 21.33 -2.59
CA LEU A 497 2.20 22.21 -2.91
C LEU A 497 0.87 21.48 -2.71
N GLU A 498 -0.09 22.16 -2.12
CA GLU A 498 -1.47 21.67 -1.94
C GLU A 498 -2.46 22.83 -2.02
N ILE A 499 -3.70 22.52 -2.40
CA ILE A 499 -4.80 23.47 -2.25
C ILE A 499 -5.37 23.30 -0.83
N ASN A 500 -5.37 24.39 -0.09
CA ASN A 500 -6.03 24.47 1.19
C ASN A 500 -7.39 25.15 1.02
N GLU A 501 -8.46 24.55 1.53
CA GLU A 501 -9.80 25.13 1.52
C GLU A 501 -10.20 25.52 2.93
N PHE A 502 -10.46 26.81 3.10
CA PHE A 502 -10.97 27.33 4.36
C PHE A 502 -12.18 28.25 4.12
N ARG A 503 -13.32 27.89 4.69
CA ARG A 503 -14.60 28.62 4.55
C ARG A 503 -15.02 28.83 3.10
N GLY A 504 -14.81 27.82 2.24
CA GLY A 504 -15.14 27.88 0.81
C GLY A 504 -14.18 28.68 -0.06
N LYS A 505 -13.09 29.22 0.52
CA LYS A 505 -12.02 29.87 -0.24
C LYS A 505 -10.85 28.89 -0.39
N GLN A 506 -10.51 28.61 -1.63
CA GLN A 506 -9.32 27.81 -1.98
C GLN A 506 -8.10 28.72 -2.09
N THR A 507 -6.97 28.27 -1.59
CA THR A 507 -5.70 28.97 -1.66
C THR A 507 -4.56 27.99 -1.85
N LEU A 508 -3.58 28.33 -2.71
CA LEU A 508 -2.37 27.55 -2.85
C LEU A 508 -1.53 27.64 -1.56
N ASN A 509 -1.06 26.52 -1.08
CA ASN A 509 -0.26 26.44 0.14
C ASN A 509 0.96 25.52 -0.05
N LEU A 510 2.11 25.96 0.43
CA LEU A 510 3.30 25.12 0.56
C LEU A 510 3.32 24.49 1.95
N LYS A 511 3.12 23.19 2.03
CA LYS A 511 3.28 22.41 3.26
C LYS A 511 4.76 22.14 3.46
N VAL A 512 5.37 22.93 4.35
CA VAL A 512 6.82 22.90 4.60
C VAL A 512 7.19 21.70 5.45
N GLU A 513 8.20 20.95 4.98
CA GLU A 513 8.78 19.82 5.72
C GLU A 513 10.20 20.11 6.20
N GLU A 514 10.92 21.00 5.51
CA GLU A 514 12.31 21.33 5.81
C GLU A 514 12.58 22.83 5.57
N ILE A 515 13.50 23.37 6.34
CA ILE A 515 13.98 24.75 6.21
C ILE A 515 15.52 24.74 6.18
N GLN A 516 16.08 25.33 5.14
CA GLN A 516 17.52 25.50 4.92
C GLN A 516 17.96 26.94 5.02
#